data_025817aa2bfccf564820b9556fa345a8
#
_entry.id   025817aa2bfccf564820b9556fa345a8
#
_cell.length_a   1.000
_cell.length_b   1.000
_cell.length_c   1.000
_cell.angle_alpha   90.00
_cell.angle_beta   90.00
_cell.angle_gamma   90.00
#
_symmetry.space_group_name_H-M   'P 1'
#
loop_
_entity.id
_entity.type
_entity.pdbx_description
1 polymer ?
#
loop_
_entity_poly.entity_id
_entity_poly.type
_entity_poly.pdbx_seq_one_letter_code
_entity_poly.pdbx_strand_id
1 'polypeptide(L)'
;EGWTPNPHDEGVSVFFQGYENRGQSNARKRIYMTATTPDLIETRYRPKIQEFHRRFLSDVNVGKPLMAQYFDNYYDLYWNLHVGATGDQIPAEVRQYSSAFNAVIGFWFPTEEVVRQAYMQTRATRESLREWLDTRVQAIIDDRTPEADSTFVHYWLKNGELGDNFRRTDMIFECFHNFLAFSQWGNMVYQVASRLSTGGDPKIRECFDKTMSQDPDTPDGCAFTPLDRFVMELFRFITPNGGSLSMLHRRHALLGEGFNGTLTPHRQACMDPRLWEDPTAFDPDRYRGAPTTADNDAAACEQVRLTRCPFDKEAMAVKDGRDVTMTNSVFGAVYSEVDGTPHPLVDTAGYAPFGFGYRRCAGEQLTIEFIKQMLHKVWQDKITFADLNLDAPVRTPVGPGTVLADDIGFTKG
;
A
#
# COMPACT_ATOMS: atom_id res chain seq x y z
N GLU A 1 0.15 22.45 3.61
CA GLU A 1 -1.12 23.06 3.16
C GLU A 1 -1.11 23.43 1.68
N GLY A 2 -0.05 24.04 1.13
CA GLY A 2 0.04 24.43 -0.28
C GLY A 2 0.12 23.31 -1.30
N TRP A 3 0.27 22.07 -0.86
CA TRP A 3 0.52 20.88 -1.69
C TRP A 3 -0.74 20.12 -2.06
N THR A 4 -1.85 20.37 -1.37
CA THR A 4 -3.10 19.64 -1.57
C THR A 4 -4.04 20.36 -2.52
N PRO A 5 -4.96 19.66 -3.21
CA PRO A 5 -6.01 20.29 -4.03
C PRO A 5 -6.96 21.19 -3.22
N ASN A 6 -7.05 20.97 -1.91
CA ASN A 6 -7.92 21.71 -1.00
C ASN A 6 -7.15 22.37 0.16
N PRO A 7 -6.30 23.39 -0.08
CA PRO A 7 -5.47 23.96 0.98
C PRO A 7 -6.26 24.76 2.02
N HIS A 8 -7.50 25.14 1.72
CA HIS A 8 -8.37 25.95 2.57
C HIS A 8 -9.57 25.16 3.09
N ASP A 9 -9.68 23.89 2.73
CA ASP A 9 -10.75 23.04 3.20
C ASP A 9 -10.30 22.33 4.48
N GLU A 10 -11.18 22.26 5.44
CA GLU A 10 -10.99 21.47 6.65
C GLU A 10 -11.04 19.97 6.39
N GLY A 11 -10.98 19.55 5.12
CA GLY A 11 -10.87 18.17 4.68
C GLY A 11 -9.68 17.50 5.35
N VAL A 12 -9.96 16.56 6.23
CA VAL A 12 -8.93 15.86 6.97
C VAL A 12 -8.77 14.49 6.39
N SER A 13 -7.54 14.16 5.96
CA SER A 13 -7.23 12.81 5.51
C SER A 13 -7.55 11.79 6.58
N VAL A 14 -8.23 10.73 6.20
CA VAL A 14 -8.47 9.55 7.05
C VAL A 14 -7.17 8.98 7.61
N PHE A 15 -6.07 9.14 6.87
CA PHE A 15 -4.78 8.55 7.22
C PHE A 15 -3.96 9.39 8.19
N PHE A 16 -4.24 10.70 8.34
CA PHE A 16 -3.47 11.60 9.19
C PHE A 16 -4.26 12.14 10.39
N GLN A 17 -5.44 11.60 10.67
CA GLN A 17 -6.23 12.09 11.80
C GLN A 17 -5.63 11.74 13.15
N GLY A 18 -5.71 12.70 14.06
CA GLY A 18 -5.35 12.53 15.46
C GLY A 18 -6.33 11.63 16.22
N TYR A 19 -5.97 11.32 17.44
CA TYR A 19 -6.76 10.48 18.36
C TYR A 19 -8.14 11.05 18.69
N GLU A 20 -8.26 12.37 18.66
CA GLU A 20 -9.48 13.09 19.04
C GLU A 20 -10.66 12.81 18.09
N ASN A 21 -10.38 12.48 16.85
CA ASN A 21 -11.40 12.28 15.80
C ASN A 21 -11.57 10.82 15.38
N ARG A 22 -11.22 9.87 16.23
CA ARG A 22 -11.25 8.44 15.92
C ARG A 22 -12.60 7.93 15.41
N GLY A 23 -13.70 8.35 16.01
CA GLY A 23 -15.04 7.91 15.62
C GLY A 23 -15.36 8.29 14.17
N GLN A 24 -15.13 9.54 13.80
CA GLN A 24 -15.34 10.02 12.42
C GLN A 24 -14.35 9.39 11.45
N SER A 25 -13.09 9.27 11.85
CA SER A 25 -12.05 8.62 11.06
C SER A 25 -12.37 7.15 10.78
N ASN A 26 -12.86 6.42 11.78
CA ASN A 26 -13.29 5.04 11.59
C ASN A 26 -14.49 4.93 10.65
N ALA A 27 -15.47 5.81 10.75
CA ALA A 27 -16.61 5.82 9.84
C ALA A 27 -16.16 6.04 8.39
N ARG A 28 -15.29 7.01 8.14
CA ARG A 28 -14.70 7.28 6.82
C ARG A 28 -13.85 6.12 6.32
N LYS A 29 -12.94 5.60 7.16
CA LYS A 29 -12.11 4.46 6.79
C LYS A 29 -12.95 3.26 6.36
N ARG A 30 -14.05 2.99 7.04
CA ARG A 30 -15.00 1.93 6.63
C ARG A 30 -15.55 2.16 5.23
N ILE A 31 -15.95 3.40 4.89
CA ILE A 31 -16.44 3.74 3.56
C ILE A 31 -15.35 3.47 2.53
N TYR A 32 -14.14 3.97 2.75
CA TYR A 32 -13.03 3.77 1.82
C TYR A 32 -12.66 2.29 1.65
N MET A 33 -12.71 1.51 2.71
CA MET A 33 -12.41 0.07 2.65
C MET A 33 -13.46 -0.74 1.87
N THR A 34 -14.68 -0.22 1.70
CA THR A 34 -15.69 -0.90 0.87
C THR A 34 -15.30 -0.99 -0.60
N ALA A 35 -14.39 -0.13 -1.06
CA ALA A 35 -13.87 -0.18 -2.41
C ALA A 35 -12.76 -1.21 -2.62
N THR A 36 -12.21 -1.81 -1.55
CA THR A 36 -11.07 -2.73 -1.64
C THR A 36 -11.37 -4.10 -1.03
N THR A 37 -12.60 -4.57 -1.19
CA THR A 37 -12.98 -5.93 -0.76
C THR A 37 -12.35 -6.98 -1.67
N PRO A 38 -12.11 -8.22 -1.19
CA PRO A 38 -11.53 -9.30 -2.00
C PRO A 38 -12.26 -9.54 -3.32
N ASP A 39 -13.58 -9.58 -3.28
CA ASP A 39 -14.43 -9.78 -4.47
C ASP A 39 -14.22 -8.68 -5.52
N LEU A 40 -14.19 -7.41 -5.11
CA LEU A 40 -13.94 -6.31 -6.04
C LEU A 40 -12.52 -6.31 -6.59
N ILE A 41 -11.55 -6.67 -5.78
CA ILE A 41 -10.17 -6.80 -6.23
C ILE A 41 -10.09 -7.88 -7.31
N GLU A 42 -10.69 -9.04 -7.07
CA GLU A 42 -10.67 -10.13 -8.02
C GLU A 42 -11.44 -9.81 -9.31
N THR A 43 -12.66 -9.29 -9.19
CA THR A 43 -13.57 -9.16 -10.33
C THR A 43 -13.42 -7.85 -11.09
N ARG A 44 -12.99 -6.76 -10.44
CA ARG A 44 -12.95 -5.41 -11.02
C ARG A 44 -11.54 -4.84 -11.19
N TYR A 45 -10.63 -5.09 -10.25
CA TYR A 45 -9.33 -4.42 -10.26
C TYR A 45 -8.19 -5.29 -10.79
N ARG A 46 -8.26 -6.61 -10.59
CA ARG A 46 -7.24 -7.53 -11.13
C ARG A 46 -7.03 -7.35 -12.64
N PRO A 47 -8.05 -7.25 -13.50
CA PRO A 47 -7.83 -7.01 -14.93
C PRO A 47 -7.07 -5.71 -15.22
N LYS A 48 -7.36 -4.64 -14.46
CA LYS A 48 -6.66 -3.34 -14.60
C LYS A 48 -5.20 -3.45 -14.15
N ILE A 49 -4.93 -4.18 -13.08
CA ILE A 49 -3.58 -4.45 -12.57
C ILE A 49 -2.79 -5.30 -13.57
N GLN A 50 -3.41 -6.34 -14.13
CA GLN A 50 -2.80 -7.18 -15.16
C GLN A 50 -2.45 -6.37 -16.41
N GLU A 51 -3.34 -5.50 -16.87
CA GLU A 51 -3.08 -4.61 -18.01
C GLU A 51 -1.94 -3.63 -17.71
N PHE A 52 -1.89 -3.09 -16.48
CA PHE A 52 -0.76 -2.27 -16.05
C PHE A 52 0.57 -3.04 -16.15
N HIS A 53 0.66 -4.25 -15.59
CA HIS A 53 1.88 -5.06 -15.65
C HIS A 53 2.22 -5.48 -17.08
N ARG A 54 1.23 -5.75 -17.92
CA ARG A 54 1.44 -6.05 -19.34
C ARG A 54 2.11 -4.88 -20.08
N ARG A 55 1.71 -3.63 -19.78
CA ARG A 55 2.30 -2.43 -20.38
C ARG A 55 3.67 -2.11 -19.77
N PHE A 56 3.73 -2.12 -18.45
CA PHE A 56 4.94 -1.81 -17.68
C PHE A 56 6.10 -2.76 -18.00
N LEU A 57 5.84 -4.07 -18.04
CA LEU A 57 6.82 -5.09 -18.34
C LEU A 57 6.76 -5.53 -19.83
N SER A 58 6.46 -4.61 -20.72
CA SER A 58 6.40 -4.89 -22.17
C SER A 58 7.78 -4.84 -22.84
N ASP A 59 7.87 -5.38 -24.06
CA ASP A 59 9.13 -5.48 -24.80
C ASP A 59 9.78 -4.12 -25.07
N VAL A 60 8.97 -3.06 -25.21
CA VAL A 60 9.47 -1.70 -25.42
C VAL A 60 10.23 -1.15 -24.22
N ASN A 61 10.10 -1.78 -23.05
CA ASN A 61 10.74 -1.38 -21.81
C ASN A 61 11.94 -2.26 -21.43
N VAL A 62 12.24 -3.28 -22.21
CA VAL A 62 13.42 -4.14 -22.01
C VAL A 62 14.71 -3.31 -22.04
N GLY A 63 15.57 -3.55 -21.06
CA GLY A 63 16.87 -2.86 -20.93
C GLY A 63 16.80 -1.40 -20.50
N LYS A 64 15.62 -0.91 -20.10
CA LYS A 64 15.45 0.46 -19.58
C LYS A 64 15.38 0.46 -18.03
N PRO A 65 15.72 1.59 -17.38
CA PRO A 65 15.53 1.76 -15.95
C PRO A 65 14.08 1.45 -15.54
N LEU A 66 13.94 0.54 -14.58
CA LEU A 66 12.65 -0.05 -14.20
C LEU A 66 11.70 0.99 -13.60
N MET A 67 12.22 1.85 -12.72
CA MET A 67 11.38 2.80 -12.00
C MET A 67 10.92 3.96 -12.87
N ALA A 68 11.73 4.39 -13.83
CA ALA A 68 11.29 5.35 -14.83
C ALA A 68 10.06 4.81 -15.58
N GLN A 69 10.13 3.54 -16.02
CA GLN A 69 9.01 2.89 -16.70
C GLN A 69 7.80 2.69 -15.80
N TYR A 70 8.02 2.39 -14.52
CA TYR A 70 6.94 2.29 -13.54
C TYR A 70 6.18 3.61 -13.44
N PHE A 71 6.87 4.72 -13.22
CA PHE A 71 6.23 6.02 -13.04
C PHE A 71 5.58 6.56 -14.32
N ASP A 72 6.10 6.23 -15.50
CA ASP A 72 5.45 6.58 -16.76
C ASP A 72 4.08 5.91 -16.96
N ASN A 73 3.87 4.76 -16.31
CA ASN A 73 2.65 3.98 -16.49
C ASN A 73 1.69 4.02 -15.28
N TYR A 74 2.19 4.24 -14.07
CA TYR A 74 1.41 4.04 -12.87
C TYR A 74 0.25 5.03 -12.71
N TYR A 75 0.36 6.22 -13.29
CA TYR A 75 -0.72 7.22 -13.26
C TYR A 75 -1.99 6.73 -13.96
N ASP A 76 -1.84 6.00 -15.05
CA ASP A 76 -2.97 5.41 -15.76
C ASP A 76 -3.69 4.38 -14.86
N LEU A 77 -2.95 3.52 -14.17
CA LEU A 77 -3.55 2.58 -13.21
C LEU A 77 -4.20 3.33 -12.04
N TYR A 78 -3.50 4.32 -11.49
CA TYR A 78 -3.97 5.09 -10.35
C TYR A 78 -5.33 5.74 -10.63
N TRP A 79 -5.41 6.52 -11.71
CA TRP A 79 -6.64 7.23 -12.05
C TRP A 79 -7.73 6.31 -12.59
N ASN A 80 -7.34 5.19 -13.22
CA ASN A 80 -8.29 4.16 -13.62
C ASN A 80 -8.97 3.51 -12.40
N LEU A 81 -8.22 3.22 -11.34
CA LEU A 81 -8.79 2.66 -10.11
C LEU A 81 -9.67 3.67 -9.36
N HIS A 82 -9.27 4.93 -9.28
CA HIS A 82 -10.01 5.93 -8.52
C HIS A 82 -11.25 6.45 -9.23
N VAL A 83 -11.11 6.86 -10.50
CA VAL A 83 -12.15 7.61 -11.25
C VAL A 83 -12.38 7.10 -12.68
N GLY A 84 -11.84 5.94 -13.04
CA GLY A 84 -12.04 5.33 -14.35
C GLY A 84 -11.42 6.10 -15.51
N ALA A 85 -10.34 6.87 -15.28
CA ALA A 85 -9.66 7.65 -16.33
C ALA A 85 -8.34 7.00 -16.72
N THR A 86 -8.06 6.94 -18.03
CA THR A 86 -6.82 6.41 -18.61
C THR A 86 -6.35 7.24 -19.79
N GLY A 87 -5.07 7.17 -20.10
CA GLY A 87 -4.48 7.77 -21.30
C GLY A 87 -4.82 9.25 -21.46
N ASP A 88 -5.37 9.61 -22.61
CA ASP A 88 -5.70 11.02 -22.96
C ASP A 88 -6.84 11.61 -22.11
N GLN A 89 -7.55 10.80 -21.35
CA GLN A 89 -8.54 11.29 -20.38
C GLN A 89 -7.92 11.96 -19.16
N ILE A 90 -6.60 11.80 -18.97
CA ILE A 90 -5.84 12.40 -17.86
C ILE A 90 -5.09 13.62 -18.41
N PRO A 91 -5.47 14.85 -18.04
CA PRO A 91 -4.81 16.06 -18.53
C PRO A 91 -3.31 16.08 -18.20
N ALA A 92 -2.53 16.75 -19.05
CA ALA A 92 -1.09 16.89 -18.85
C ALA A 92 -0.75 17.58 -17.51
N GLU A 93 -1.56 18.55 -17.10
CA GLU A 93 -1.42 19.27 -15.83
C GLU A 93 -1.59 18.33 -14.63
N VAL A 94 -2.52 17.37 -14.72
CA VAL A 94 -2.74 16.35 -13.67
C VAL A 94 -1.53 15.43 -13.56
N ARG A 95 -0.94 15.02 -14.68
CA ARG A 95 0.30 14.22 -14.72
C ARG A 95 1.48 15.00 -14.15
N GLN A 96 1.61 16.28 -14.54
CA GLN A 96 2.67 17.16 -14.04
C GLN A 96 2.56 17.36 -12.52
N TYR A 97 1.36 17.58 -11.99
CA TYR A 97 1.12 17.71 -10.55
C TYR A 97 1.58 16.45 -9.81
N SER A 98 1.19 15.28 -10.30
CA SER A 98 1.52 13.99 -9.70
C SER A 98 3.03 13.77 -9.66
N SER A 99 3.74 14.09 -10.74
CA SER A 99 5.20 13.97 -10.81
C SER A 99 5.90 14.91 -9.83
N ALA A 100 5.48 16.17 -9.75
CA ALA A 100 6.03 17.15 -8.81
C ALA A 100 5.78 16.75 -7.36
N PHE A 101 4.59 16.23 -7.06
CA PHE A 101 4.24 15.75 -5.73
C PHE A 101 5.12 14.58 -5.29
N ASN A 102 5.30 13.58 -6.15
CA ASN A 102 6.20 12.46 -5.85
C ASN A 102 7.64 12.90 -5.62
N ALA A 103 8.15 13.83 -6.41
CA ALA A 103 9.49 14.36 -6.23
C ALA A 103 9.68 14.99 -4.84
N VAL A 104 8.68 15.70 -4.32
CA VAL A 104 8.76 16.34 -3.00
C VAL A 104 8.69 15.33 -1.86
N ILE A 105 7.73 14.42 -1.91
CA ILE A 105 7.56 13.44 -0.82
C ILE A 105 8.65 12.37 -0.81
N GLY A 106 9.32 12.15 -1.93
CA GLY A 106 10.47 11.25 -2.03
C GLY A 106 11.68 11.73 -1.21
N PHE A 107 11.75 13.02 -0.88
CA PHE A 107 12.83 13.58 -0.09
C PHE A 107 12.32 14.01 1.30
N TRP A 108 12.72 13.32 2.34
CA TRP A 108 12.36 13.66 3.73
C TRP A 108 12.82 15.05 4.17
N PHE A 109 13.95 15.50 3.64
CA PHE A 109 14.52 16.81 3.94
C PHE A 109 14.93 17.49 2.63
N PRO A 110 13.96 17.87 1.77
CA PRO A 110 14.28 18.58 0.55
C PRO A 110 14.90 19.94 0.88
N THR A 111 15.81 20.41 0.04
CA THR A 111 16.31 21.77 0.16
C THR A 111 15.18 22.78 -0.04
N GLU A 112 15.31 23.99 0.51
CA GLU A 112 14.33 25.07 0.33
C GLU A 112 14.01 25.29 -1.14
N GLU A 113 15.01 25.25 -2.01
CA GLU A 113 14.83 25.43 -3.45
C GLU A 113 14.00 24.31 -4.08
N VAL A 114 14.21 23.05 -3.73
CA VAL A 114 13.41 21.92 -4.20
C VAL A 114 11.94 22.08 -3.75
N VAL A 115 11.72 22.44 -2.48
CA VAL A 115 10.39 22.71 -1.95
C VAL A 115 9.72 23.84 -2.70
N ARG A 116 10.44 24.95 -2.92
CA ARG A 116 9.94 26.12 -3.63
C ARG A 116 9.55 25.79 -5.08
N GLN A 117 10.41 25.10 -5.81
CA GLN A 117 10.15 24.70 -7.19
C GLN A 117 8.92 23.78 -7.30
N ALA A 118 8.87 22.74 -6.48
CA ALA A 118 7.73 21.83 -6.46
C ALA A 118 6.44 22.55 -6.03
N TYR A 119 6.50 23.44 -5.05
CA TYR A 119 5.36 24.28 -4.66
C TYR A 119 4.85 25.13 -5.82
N MET A 120 5.76 25.78 -6.55
CA MET A 120 5.37 26.61 -7.70
C MET A 120 4.73 25.80 -8.82
N GLN A 121 5.26 24.61 -9.10
CA GLN A 121 4.69 23.69 -10.10
C GLN A 121 3.30 23.19 -9.67
N THR A 122 3.18 22.71 -8.42
CA THR A 122 1.89 22.20 -7.93
C THR A 122 0.85 23.29 -7.78
N ARG A 123 1.23 24.51 -7.41
CA ARG A 123 0.31 25.63 -7.31
C ARG A 123 -0.35 25.97 -8.66
N ALA A 124 0.44 25.95 -9.75
CA ALA A 124 -0.07 26.27 -11.08
C ALA A 124 -1.09 25.23 -11.60
N THR A 125 -0.92 23.97 -11.21
CA THR A 125 -1.73 22.84 -11.73
C THR A 125 -2.80 22.36 -10.76
N ARG A 126 -2.79 22.83 -9.53
CA ARG A 126 -3.67 22.36 -8.45
C ARG A 126 -5.15 22.56 -8.74
N GLU A 127 -5.53 23.73 -9.22
CA GLU A 127 -6.92 24.04 -9.52
C GLU A 127 -7.41 23.19 -10.70
N SER A 128 -6.59 23.01 -11.73
CA SER A 128 -6.91 22.13 -12.86
C SER A 128 -7.14 20.67 -12.39
N LEU A 129 -6.31 20.18 -11.47
CA LEU A 129 -6.51 18.86 -10.87
C LEU A 129 -7.84 18.78 -10.10
N ARG A 130 -8.14 19.79 -9.29
CA ARG A 130 -9.38 19.85 -8.51
C ARG A 130 -10.61 19.86 -9.41
N GLU A 131 -10.63 20.73 -10.41
CA GLU A 131 -11.74 20.86 -11.36
C GLU A 131 -11.93 19.55 -12.16
N TRP A 132 -10.83 18.95 -12.60
CA TRP A 132 -10.87 17.68 -13.30
C TRP A 132 -11.43 16.56 -12.42
N LEU A 133 -10.95 16.42 -11.18
CA LEU A 133 -11.46 15.41 -10.23
C LEU A 133 -12.94 15.64 -9.93
N ASP A 134 -13.34 16.89 -9.69
CA ASP A 134 -14.75 17.20 -9.41
C ASP A 134 -15.65 16.83 -10.60
N THR A 135 -15.19 17.11 -11.82
CA THR A 135 -15.89 16.71 -13.05
C THR A 135 -15.99 15.19 -13.20
N ARG A 136 -14.91 14.45 -12.89
CA ARG A 136 -14.92 12.98 -12.95
C ARG A 136 -15.83 12.35 -11.89
N VAL A 137 -15.78 12.88 -10.67
CA VAL A 137 -16.68 12.47 -9.58
C VAL A 137 -18.13 12.71 -9.94
N GLN A 138 -18.45 13.89 -10.52
CA GLN A 138 -19.81 14.18 -10.97
C GLN A 138 -20.26 13.22 -12.07
N ALA A 139 -19.39 12.88 -13.01
CA ALA A 139 -19.72 11.92 -14.06
C ALA A 139 -20.01 10.52 -13.50
N ILE A 140 -19.35 10.10 -12.41
CA ILE A 140 -19.64 8.85 -11.71
C ILE A 140 -20.99 8.93 -10.99
N ILE A 141 -21.27 10.04 -10.31
CA ILE A 141 -22.57 10.27 -9.64
C ILE A 141 -23.73 10.19 -10.65
N ASP A 142 -23.55 10.76 -11.82
CA ASP A 142 -24.56 10.80 -12.88
C ASP A 142 -24.61 9.52 -13.73
N ASP A 143 -23.82 8.50 -13.38
CA ASP A 143 -23.69 7.24 -14.13
C ASP A 143 -23.30 7.44 -15.61
N ARG A 144 -22.53 8.47 -15.90
CA ARG A 144 -22.09 8.85 -17.26
C ARG A 144 -20.70 8.31 -17.61
N THR A 145 -20.01 7.69 -16.64
CA THR A 145 -18.68 7.14 -16.86
C THR A 145 -18.79 5.66 -17.20
N PRO A 146 -18.30 5.22 -18.36
CA PRO A 146 -18.16 3.79 -18.64
C PRO A 146 -17.39 3.11 -17.52
N GLU A 147 -17.84 1.93 -17.11
CA GLU A 147 -17.20 1.16 -16.03
C GLU A 147 -17.10 1.91 -14.68
N ALA A 148 -18.06 2.82 -14.41
CA ALA A 148 -18.13 3.50 -13.11
C ALA A 148 -18.09 2.51 -11.95
N ASP A 149 -18.75 1.36 -12.07
CA ASP A 149 -18.80 0.27 -11.11
C ASP A 149 -17.47 -0.47 -10.90
N SER A 150 -16.41 -0.04 -11.57
CA SER A 150 -15.03 -0.52 -11.41
C SER A 150 -14.09 0.54 -10.84
N THR A 151 -14.62 1.53 -10.12
CA THR A 151 -13.83 2.62 -9.51
C THR A 151 -14.03 2.69 -8.00
N PHE A 152 -13.01 3.17 -7.29
CA PHE A 152 -13.12 3.38 -5.83
C PHE A 152 -14.20 4.39 -5.49
N VAL A 153 -14.28 5.49 -6.22
CA VAL A 153 -15.26 6.55 -5.98
C VAL A 153 -16.69 6.03 -6.09
N HIS A 154 -16.99 5.12 -7.01
CA HIS A 154 -18.30 4.50 -7.11
C HIS A 154 -18.69 3.77 -5.82
N TYR A 155 -17.78 2.95 -5.28
CA TYR A 155 -18.06 2.18 -4.07
C TYR A 155 -18.10 3.05 -2.83
N TRP A 156 -17.31 4.11 -2.77
CA TRP A 156 -17.40 5.09 -1.69
C TRP A 156 -18.77 5.78 -1.68
N LEU A 157 -19.26 6.19 -2.84
CA LEU A 157 -20.60 6.80 -2.99
C LEU A 157 -21.73 5.83 -2.71
N LYS A 158 -21.58 4.58 -3.12
CA LYS A 158 -22.58 3.54 -2.90
C LYS A 158 -22.72 3.16 -1.42
N ASN A 159 -21.65 3.18 -0.67
CA ASN A 159 -21.59 2.71 0.72
C ASN A 159 -21.45 3.85 1.74
N GLY A 160 -21.24 5.07 1.28
CA GLY A 160 -21.17 6.28 2.10
C GLY A 160 -22.23 7.28 1.66
N GLU A 161 -23.03 7.74 2.61
CA GLU A 161 -23.96 8.83 2.37
C GLU A 161 -23.21 10.16 2.44
N LEU A 162 -23.29 10.97 1.37
CA LEU A 162 -22.69 12.29 1.36
C LEU A 162 -23.40 13.18 2.40
N GLY A 163 -22.64 13.73 3.32
CA GLY A 163 -23.13 14.56 4.42
C GLY A 163 -21.98 15.00 5.32
N ASP A 164 -22.27 15.40 6.54
CA ASP A 164 -21.28 15.97 7.47
C ASP A 164 -20.10 15.05 7.78
N ASN A 165 -20.32 13.73 7.77
CA ASN A 165 -19.30 12.73 8.08
C ASN A 165 -18.55 12.20 6.85
N PHE A 166 -19.07 12.42 5.64
CA PHE A 166 -18.46 12.02 4.39
C PHE A 166 -18.76 13.06 3.32
N ARG A 167 -17.93 14.09 3.28
CA ARG A 167 -18.13 15.22 2.35
C ARG A 167 -17.50 14.91 0.99
N ARG A 168 -18.05 15.50 -0.05
CA ARG A 168 -17.50 15.44 -1.42
C ARG A 168 -16.04 15.89 -1.46
N THR A 169 -15.72 16.96 -0.73
CA THR A 169 -14.36 17.50 -0.63
C THR A 169 -13.39 16.53 0.02
N ASP A 170 -13.82 15.78 1.04
CA ASP A 170 -12.99 14.74 1.66
C ASP A 170 -12.71 13.60 0.67
N MET A 171 -13.68 13.21 -0.12
CA MET A 171 -13.52 12.19 -1.15
C MET A 171 -12.55 12.63 -2.25
N ILE A 172 -12.66 13.87 -2.73
CA ILE A 172 -11.71 14.45 -3.69
C ILE A 172 -10.30 14.49 -3.09
N PHE A 173 -10.19 14.87 -1.81
CA PHE A 173 -8.93 14.87 -1.10
C PHE A 173 -8.31 13.46 -1.01
N GLU A 174 -9.10 12.44 -0.72
CA GLU A 174 -8.59 11.05 -0.68
C GLU A 174 -8.15 10.54 -2.05
N CYS A 175 -8.84 10.91 -3.13
CA CYS A 175 -8.35 10.62 -4.48
C CYS A 175 -6.97 11.20 -4.75
N PHE A 176 -6.67 12.37 -4.19
CA PHE A 176 -5.35 12.98 -4.27
C PHE A 176 -4.35 12.33 -3.29
N HIS A 177 -4.75 12.17 -2.05
CA HIS A 177 -3.87 11.73 -0.96
C HIS A 177 -3.32 10.32 -1.18
N ASN A 178 -4.09 9.44 -1.80
CA ASN A 178 -3.69 8.08 -2.08
C ASN A 178 -2.49 7.95 -3.05
N PHE A 179 -2.07 9.03 -3.72
CA PHE A 179 -0.80 9.03 -4.45
C PHE A 179 0.38 8.63 -3.58
N LEU A 180 0.39 9.05 -2.32
CA LEU A 180 1.38 8.65 -1.33
C LEU A 180 1.45 7.13 -1.18
N ALA A 181 0.30 6.49 -1.12
CA ALA A 181 0.19 5.05 -0.95
C ALA A 181 0.70 4.31 -2.19
N PHE A 182 0.30 4.75 -3.38
CA PHE A 182 0.67 4.10 -4.63
C PHE A 182 2.14 4.33 -5.02
N SER A 183 2.77 5.40 -4.56
CA SER A 183 4.20 5.58 -4.74
C SER A 183 5.01 4.52 -3.97
N GLN A 184 4.49 4.00 -2.84
CA GLN A 184 5.10 2.88 -2.11
C GLN A 184 5.08 1.57 -2.90
N TRP A 185 4.14 1.39 -3.82
CA TRP A 185 4.19 0.25 -4.74
C TRP A 185 5.43 0.28 -5.62
N GLY A 186 5.89 1.47 -6.02
CA GLY A 186 7.17 1.62 -6.72
C GLY A 186 8.34 1.11 -5.90
N ASN A 187 8.39 1.46 -4.61
CA ASN A 187 9.39 0.90 -3.72
C ASN A 187 9.32 -0.63 -3.68
N MET A 188 8.11 -1.18 -3.56
CA MET A 188 7.92 -2.62 -3.53
C MET A 188 8.35 -3.29 -4.84
N VAL A 189 7.98 -2.72 -5.99
CA VAL A 189 8.41 -3.19 -7.33
C VAL A 189 9.94 -3.25 -7.41
N TYR A 190 10.62 -2.17 -7.01
CA TYR A 190 12.08 -2.14 -7.02
C TYR A 190 12.69 -3.19 -6.10
N GLN A 191 12.19 -3.31 -4.88
CA GLN A 191 12.70 -4.28 -3.91
C GLN A 191 12.50 -5.72 -4.38
N VAL A 192 11.35 -6.03 -4.98
CA VAL A 192 11.09 -7.35 -5.56
C VAL A 192 12.04 -7.62 -6.72
N ALA A 193 12.17 -6.66 -7.65
CA ALA A 193 13.08 -6.78 -8.79
C ALA A 193 14.53 -6.96 -8.35
N SER A 194 14.99 -6.18 -7.37
CA SER A 194 16.33 -6.28 -6.80
C SER A 194 16.60 -7.66 -6.16
N ARG A 195 15.62 -8.22 -5.43
CA ARG A 195 15.76 -9.55 -4.82
C ARG A 195 15.76 -10.68 -5.84
N LEU A 196 14.98 -10.54 -6.91
CA LEU A 196 14.89 -11.52 -7.98
C LEU A 196 15.95 -11.30 -9.10
N SER A 197 16.79 -10.26 -8.98
CA SER A 197 17.81 -9.96 -9.99
C SER A 197 18.94 -10.98 -9.97
N THR A 198 19.73 -10.99 -11.03
CA THR A 198 20.95 -11.82 -11.14
C THR A 198 22.00 -11.48 -10.08
N GLY A 199 22.00 -10.25 -9.57
CA GLY A 199 22.83 -9.81 -8.43
C GLY A 199 22.16 -9.93 -7.07
N GLY A 200 20.91 -10.42 -7.00
CA GLY A 200 20.14 -10.59 -5.78
C GLY A 200 20.51 -11.84 -4.99
N ASP A 201 19.67 -12.19 -4.02
CA ASP A 201 19.86 -13.40 -3.23
C ASP A 201 19.42 -14.65 -4.03
N PRO A 202 20.34 -15.57 -4.38
CA PRO A 202 20.01 -16.77 -5.14
C PRO A 202 18.92 -17.63 -4.49
N LYS A 203 18.85 -17.66 -3.14
CA LYS A 203 17.84 -18.44 -2.42
C LYS A 203 16.44 -17.90 -2.62
N ILE A 204 16.28 -16.59 -2.67
CA ILE A 204 14.97 -15.97 -2.95
C ILE A 204 14.53 -16.32 -4.37
N ARG A 205 15.45 -16.26 -5.34
CA ARG A 205 15.17 -16.66 -6.72
C ARG A 205 14.80 -18.14 -6.82
N GLU A 206 15.54 -19.01 -6.17
CA GLU A 206 15.24 -20.44 -6.13
C GLU A 206 13.86 -20.72 -5.49
N CYS A 207 13.54 -20.04 -4.38
CA CYS A 207 12.21 -20.12 -3.78
C CYS A 207 11.11 -19.64 -4.71
N PHE A 208 11.34 -18.54 -5.45
CA PHE A 208 10.40 -18.04 -6.46
C PHE A 208 10.17 -19.08 -7.56
N ASP A 209 11.24 -19.59 -8.15
CA ASP A 209 11.17 -20.59 -9.24
C ASP A 209 10.46 -21.87 -8.77
N LYS A 210 10.74 -22.34 -7.54
CA LYS A 210 10.06 -23.48 -6.93
C LYS A 210 8.56 -23.18 -6.74
N THR A 211 8.22 -22.00 -6.21
CA THR A 211 6.83 -21.62 -5.97
C THR A 211 6.04 -21.55 -7.28
N MET A 212 6.60 -20.92 -8.31
CA MET A 212 5.90 -20.71 -9.57
C MET A 212 5.87 -21.95 -10.47
N SER A 213 6.77 -22.90 -10.30
CA SER A 213 6.78 -24.17 -11.06
C SER A 213 5.75 -25.19 -10.56
N GLN A 214 5.20 -24.98 -9.39
CA GLN A 214 4.06 -25.71 -8.85
C GLN A 214 2.76 -25.03 -9.29
N ASP A 215 1.62 -25.46 -8.75
CA ASP A 215 0.39 -24.68 -8.88
C ASP A 215 0.38 -23.58 -7.79
N PRO A 216 0.82 -22.35 -8.12
CA PRO A 216 1.10 -21.33 -7.12
C PRO A 216 -0.15 -20.80 -6.41
N ASP A 217 -1.32 -20.93 -7.04
CA ASP A 217 -2.60 -20.37 -6.57
C ASP A 217 -3.52 -21.42 -5.94
N THR A 218 -3.13 -22.70 -5.93
CA THR A 218 -3.93 -23.76 -5.31
C THR A 218 -3.34 -24.18 -3.97
N PRO A 219 -4.15 -24.22 -2.90
CA PRO A 219 -3.69 -24.71 -1.60
C PRO A 219 -3.12 -26.14 -1.66
N ASP A 220 -1.94 -26.34 -1.10
CA ASP A 220 -1.19 -27.61 -1.08
C ASP A 220 -1.33 -28.35 0.26
N GLY A 221 -2.52 -28.34 0.83
CA GLY A 221 -2.83 -28.88 2.16
C GLY A 221 -2.59 -27.88 3.29
N CYS A 222 -2.27 -26.64 2.96
CA CYS A 222 -2.12 -25.51 3.87
C CYS A 222 -3.26 -24.51 3.65
N ALA A 223 -3.50 -23.63 4.62
CA ALA A 223 -4.52 -22.59 4.51
C ALA A 223 -4.19 -21.56 3.41
N PHE A 224 -2.93 -21.24 3.27
CA PHE A 224 -2.42 -20.30 2.27
C PHE A 224 -1.77 -21.03 1.11
N THR A 225 -1.98 -20.50 -0.10
CA THR A 225 -1.36 -21.05 -1.32
C THR A 225 0.17 -20.91 -1.28
N PRO A 226 0.91 -21.67 -2.09
CA PRO A 226 2.35 -21.47 -2.21
C PRO A 226 2.74 -20.02 -2.51
N LEU A 227 2.01 -19.34 -3.41
CA LEU A 227 2.25 -17.94 -3.73
C LEU A 227 1.90 -16.99 -2.59
N ASP A 228 0.83 -17.26 -1.84
CA ASP A 228 0.50 -16.46 -0.66
C ASP A 228 1.65 -16.51 0.36
N ARG A 229 2.16 -17.70 0.67
CA ARG A 229 3.27 -17.88 1.61
C ARG A 229 4.56 -17.19 1.12
N PHE A 230 4.86 -17.29 -0.16
CA PHE A 230 5.99 -16.56 -0.76
C PHE A 230 5.84 -15.05 -0.60
N VAL A 231 4.66 -14.51 -0.88
CA VAL A 231 4.37 -13.08 -0.77
C VAL A 231 4.38 -12.62 0.69
N MET A 232 3.84 -13.43 1.63
CA MET A 232 3.93 -13.14 3.06
C MET A 232 5.39 -12.99 3.51
N GLU A 233 6.24 -13.94 3.13
CA GLU A 233 7.66 -13.89 3.48
C GLU A 233 8.37 -12.72 2.80
N LEU A 234 8.02 -12.44 1.56
CA LEU A 234 8.56 -11.29 0.84
C LEU A 234 8.24 -9.96 1.56
N PHE A 235 7.01 -9.78 2.01
CA PHE A 235 6.61 -8.58 2.75
C PHE A 235 7.25 -8.50 4.13
N ARG A 236 7.41 -9.61 4.84
CA ARG A 236 8.15 -9.67 6.09
C ARG A 236 9.60 -9.25 5.89
N PHE A 237 10.25 -9.82 4.90
CA PHE A 237 11.68 -9.68 4.63
C PHE A 237 12.04 -8.28 4.09
N ILE A 238 11.22 -7.72 3.21
CA ILE A 238 11.41 -6.39 2.63
C ILE A 238 10.92 -5.31 3.57
N THR A 239 9.73 -5.49 4.15
CA THR A 239 9.00 -4.49 4.94
C THR A 239 8.98 -3.13 4.24
N PRO A 240 8.10 -2.92 3.24
CA PRO A 240 8.14 -1.76 2.33
C PRO A 240 8.08 -0.42 3.05
N ASN A 241 7.35 -0.37 4.17
CA ASN A 241 7.35 0.76 5.08
C ASN A 241 8.12 0.39 6.34
N GLY A 242 9.38 0.83 6.41
CA GLY A 242 10.29 0.50 7.51
C GLY A 242 9.86 0.98 8.88
N GLY A 243 8.89 1.88 8.97
CA GLY A 243 8.36 2.38 10.24
C GLY A 243 7.29 3.44 10.09
N SER A 244 6.59 3.71 11.18
CA SER A 244 5.60 4.78 11.29
C SER A 244 6.06 5.86 12.25
N LEU A 245 6.01 7.12 11.82
CA LEU A 245 6.26 8.28 12.66
C LEU A 245 4.94 8.77 13.26
N SER A 246 4.87 8.83 14.57
CA SER A 246 3.75 9.42 15.32
C SER A 246 4.21 10.66 16.05
N MET A 247 3.43 11.73 15.96
CA MET A 247 3.68 12.99 16.64
C MET A 247 2.74 13.10 17.84
N LEU A 248 3.28 13.34 19.01
CA LEU A 248 2.50 13.58 20.22
C LEU A 248 2.41 15.09 20.47
N HIS A 249 1.21 15.63 20.45
CA HIS A 249 0.95 17.05 20.72
C HIS A 249 0.78 17.36 22.20
N ARG A 250 0.87 16.36 23.08
CA ARG A 250 0.73 16.49 24.52
C ARG A 250 2.03 16.10 25.22
N ARG A 251 2.19 16.62 26.44
CA ARG A 251 3.30 16.23 27.31
C ARG A 251 3.34 14.71 27.45
N HIS A 252 4.44 14.11 27.05
CA HIS A 252 4.66 12.69 27.24
C HIS A 252 5.32 12.45 28.61
N ALA A 253 4.85 11.46 29.35
CA ALA A 253 5.34 11.16 30.69
C ALA A 253 6.87 10.95 30.77
N LEU A 254 7.44 10.36 29.71
CA LEU A 254 8.88 10.07 29.62
C LEU A 254 9.69 11.14 28.88
N LEU A 255 9.07 11.85 27.91
CA LEU A 255 9.78 12.74 26.98
C LEU A 255 9.59 14.23 27.32
N GLY A 256 8.70 14.55 28.28
CA GLY A 256 8.46 15.92 28.71
C GLY A 256 7.64 16.76 27.75
N GLU A 257 7.83 18.08 27.78
CA GLU A 257 7.19 19.05 26.89
C GLU A 257 8.08 19.29 25.67
N GLY A 258 7.45 19.44 24.51
CA GLY A 258 8.13 19.75 23.27
C GLY A 258 7.74 18.81 22.12
N PHE A 259 8.60 18.73 21.09
CA PHE A 259 8.38 17.83 19.96
C PHE A 259 8.62 16.39 20.40
N ASN A 260 7.56 15.64 20.52
CA ASN A 260 7.59 14.24 20.89
C ASN A 260 7.23 13.39 19.66
N GLY A 261 8.23 13.06 18.85
CA GLY A 261 8.11 12.10 17.76
C GLY A 261 8.42 10.68 18.25
N THR A 262 7.57 9.73 17.92
CA THR A 262 7.80 8.30 18.15
C THR A 262 7.89 7.58 16.81
N LEU A 263 9.01 6.91 16.57
CA LEU A 263 9.18 6.02 15.44
C LEU A 263 8.87 4.59 15.87
N THR A 264 7.90 3.97 15.21
CA THR A 264 7.62 2.54 15.37
C THR A 264 8.33 1.78 14.25
N PRO A 265 9.38 1.01 14.55
CA PRO A 265 10.21 0.37 13.54
C PRO A 265 9.62 -0.95 13.09
N HIS A 266 8.81 -0.96 12.05
CA HIS A 266 8.13 -2.14 11.52
C HIS A 266 9.11 -3.22 11.06
N ARG A 267 10.22 -2.82 10.43
CA ARG A 267 11.23 -3.77 9.96
C ARG A 267 11.89 -4.52 11.11
N GLN A 268 12.20 -3.84 12.20
CA GLN A 268 12.79 -4.50 13.37
C GLN A 268 11.84 -5.53 13.97
N ALA A 269 10.53 -5.24 13.99
CA ALA A 269 9.53 -6.19 14.44
C ALA A 269 9.46 -7.43 13.53
N CYS A 270 9.49 -7.24 12.22
CA CYS A 270 9.50 -8.33 11.24
C CYS A 270 10.80 -9.16 11.24
N MET A 271 11.87 -8.66 11.88
CA MET A 271 13.18 -9.30 11.98
C MET A 271 13.58 -9.64 13.43
N ASP A 272 12.66 -9.58 14.38
CA ASP A 272 12.94 -9.83 15.79
C ASP A 272 13.14 -11.32 16.04
N PRO A 273 14.35 -11.76 16.49
CA PRO A 273 14.64 -13.17 16.74
C PRO A 273 13.84 -13.78 17.91
N ARG A 274 13.18 -12.96 18.71
CA ARG A 274 12.26 -13.43 19.76
C ARG A 274 10.93 -13.92 19.20
N LEU A 275 10.56 -13.46 17.98
CA LEU A 275 9.29 -13.75 17.31
C LEU A 275 9.46 -14.64 16.07
N TRP A 276 10.67 -14.66 15.50
CA TRP A 276 10.96 -15.35 14.25
C TRP A 276 12.19 -16.23 14.40
N GLU A 277 12.03 -17.51 14.18
CA GLU A 277 13.17 -18.42 14.04
C GLU A 277 13.94 -18.05 12.78
N ASP A 278 15.26 -17.87 12.91
CA ASP A 278 16.15 -17.39 11.84
C ASP A 278 15.54 -16.25 11.00
N PRO A 279 15.34 -15.06 11.59
CA PRO A 279 14.64 -13.97 10.92
C PRO A 279 15.32 -13.46 9.66
N THR A 280 16.61 -13.77 9.48
CA THR A 280 17.43 -13.39 8.33
C THR A 280 17.31 -14.38 7.17
N ALA A 281 16.80 -15.57 7.39
CA ALA A 281 16.49 -16.50 6.31
C ALA A 281 15.17 -16.15 5.62
N PHE A 282 15.17 -16.27 4.30
CA PHE A 282 13.95 -16.21 3.50
C PHE A 282 13.33 -17.61 3.44
N ASP A 283 12.23 -17.82 4.12
CA ASP A 283 11.58 -19.13 4.26
C ASP A 283 10.04 -19.02 4.20
N PRO A 284 9.42 -19.21 3.04
CA PRO A 284 7.97 -19.25 2.91
C PRO A 284 7.29 -20.40 3.67
N ASP A 285 8.01 -21.48 3.95
CA ASP A 285 7.43 -22.65 4.61
C ASP A 285 7.13 -22.41 6.09
N ARG A 286 7.65 -21.32 6.69
CA ARG A 286 7.27 -20.88 8.05
C ARG A 286 5.78 -20.61 8.24
N TYR A 287 5.04 -20.39 7.13
CA TYR A 287 3.60 -20.12 7.15
C TYR A 287 2.74 -21.37 6.87
N ARG A 288 3.34 -22.57 6.74
CA ARG A 288 2.58 -23.80 6.48
C ARG A 288 1.56 -24.13 7.56
N GLY A 289 1.90 -23.87 8.81
CA GLY A 289 1.02 -24.09 9.96
C GLY A 289 0.07 -22.94 10.26
N ALA A 290 0.11 -21.87 9.47
CA ALA A 290 -0.76 -20.71 9.70
C ALA A 290 -2.23 -21.12 9.51
N PRO A 291 -3.12 -20.74 10.46
CA PRO A 291 -4.55 -21.06 10.38
C PRO A 291 -5.23 -20.33 9.21
N THR A 292 -6.42 -20.77 8.84
CA THR A 292 -7.22 -20.10 7.79
C THR A 292 -7.55 -18.66 8.19
N THR A 293 -7.85 -17.83 7.21
CA THR A 293 -8.31 -16.46 7.48
C THR A 293 -9.56 -16.45 8.38
N ALA A 294 -10.47 -17.40 8.18
CA ALA A 294 -11.69 -17.51 9.00
C ALA A 294 -11.37 -17.94 10.46
N ASP A 295 -10.46 -18.88 10.63
CA ASP A 295 -10.01 -19.33 11.97
C ASP A 295 -9.23 -18.20 12.66
N ASN A 296 -8.41 -17.48 11.92
CA ASN A 296 -7.68 -16.31 12.39
C ASN A 296 -8.62 -15.20 12.83
N ASP A 297 -9.65 -14.90 12.04
CA ASP A 297 -10.60 -13.84 12.36
C ASP A 297 -11.33 -14.15 13.67
N ALA A 298 -11.75 -15.39 13.87
CA ALA A 298 -12.41 -15.82 15.09
C ALA A 298 -11.47 -15.74 16.31
N ALA A 299 -10.27 -16.29 16.20
CA ALA A 299 -9.27 -16.26 17.25
C ALA A 299 -8.73 -14.85 17.53
N ALA A 300 -8.53 -14.03 16.49
CA ALA A 300 -8.11 -12.66 16.63
C ALA A 300 -9.18 -11.79 17.31
N CYS A 301 -10.47 -11.99 17.00
CA CYS A 301 -11.57 -11.33 17.70
C CYS A 301 -11.60 -11.68 19.18
N GLU A 302 -11.36 -12.93 19.54
CA GLU A 302 -11.31 -13.35 20.94
C GLU A 302 -10.07 -12.79 21.65
N GLN A 303 -8.90 -12.85 21.04
CA GLN A 303 -7.66 -12.31 21.61
C GLN A 303 -7.73 -10.78 21.77
N VAL A 304 -8.22 -10.06 20.76
CA VAL A 304 -8.41 -8.61 20.86
C VAL A 304 -9.38 -8.27 22.00
N ARG A 305 -10.40 -9.10 22.24
CA ARG A 305 -11.31 -8.94 23.36
C ARG A 305 -10.61 -9.13 24.72
N LEU A 306 -9.61 -10.02 24.79
CA LEU A 306 -8.90 -10.34 26.03
C LEU A 306 -7.72 -9.41 26.34
N THR A 307 -7.02 -8.91 25.33
CA THR A 307 -5.76 -8.15 25.47
C THR A 307 -5.91 -6.63 25.40
N ARG A 308 -7.12 -6.11 25.27
CA ARG A 308 -7.36 -4.69 25.04
C ARG A 308 -6.82 -3.77 26.12
N CYS A 309 -6.09 -2.75 25.64
CA CYS A 309 -5.90 -1.53 26.40
C CYS A 309 -7.26 -0.94 26.81
N PRO A 310 -7.53 -0.70 28.11
CA PRO A 310 -8.83 -0.21 28.58
C PRO A 310 -9.24 1.16 28.01
N PHE A 311 -8.32 1.88 27.37
CA PHE A 311 -8.58 3.15 26.73
C PHE A 311 -9.20 3.06 25.32
N ASP A 312 -9.33 1.87 24.76
CA ASP A 312 -9.68 1.67 23.35
C ASP A 312 -11.01 0.94 23.09
N LYS A 313 -11.81 0.70 24.12
CA LYS A 313 -13.07 -0.07 23.98
C LYS A 313 -14.06 0.51 22.96
N GLU A 314 -14.06 1.82 22.75
CA GLU A 314 -14.97 2.50 21.83
C GLU A 314 -14.36 2.77 20.45
N ALA A 315 -13.04 2.82 20.34
CA ALA A 315 -12.35 3.23 19.12
C ALA A 315 -12.12 2.08 18.13
N MET A 316 -12.06 0.87 18.62
CA MET A 316 -12.17 -0.34 17.81
C MET A 316 -13.64 -0.73 17.74
N ALA A 317 -14.46 0.13 17.15
CA ALA A 317 -15.88 -0.14 16.99
C ALA A 317 -16.05 -1.41 16.17
N VAL A 318 -16.22 -2.46 16.89
CA VAL A 318 -16.54 -3.79 16.42
C VAL A 318 -17.97 -3.74 15.94
N LYS A 319 -18.18 -3.63 14.65
CA LYS A 319 -19.49 -3.93 14.08
C LYS A 319 -19.56 -5.46 13.95
N ASP A 320 -20.55 -6.06 14.61
CA ASP A 320 -20.79 -7.51 14.60
C ASP A 320 -19.65 -8.36 15.20
N GLY A 321 -18.92 -7.80 16.18
CA GLY A 321 -17.82 -8.51 16.84
C GLY A 321 -16.47 -8.47 16.12
N ARG A 322 -16.33 -7.77 14.98
CA ARG A 322 -15.11 -7.77 14.16
C ARG A 322 -14.45 -6.39 14.11
N ASP A 323 -13.15 -6.32 14.33
CA ASP A 323 -12.36 -5.14 14.00
C ASP A 323 -12.28 -5.00 12.48
N VAL A 324 -12.78 -3.88 11.95
CA VAL A 324 -12.78 -3.57 10.52
C VAL A 324 -11.35 -3.58 9.95
N THR A 325 -10.34 -3.28 10.75
CA THR A 325 -8.95 -3.30 10.31
C THR A 325 -8.37 -4.70 10.20
N MET A 326 -8.91 -5.67 10.93
CA MET A 326 -8.46 -7.06 10.90
C MET A 326 -9.21 -7.89 9.85
N THR A 327 -10.48 -7.59 9.58
CA THR A 327 -11.30 -8.32 8.60
C THR A 327 -10.84 -8.14 7.15
N ASN A 328 -9.98 -7.16 6.89
CA ASN A 328 -9.44 -6.89 5.54
C ASN A 328 -7.98 -7.36 5.38
N SER A 329 -7.42 -8.06 6.34
CA SER A 329 -6.13 -8.69 6.17
C SER A 329 -6.27 -9.94 5.31
N VAL A 330 -5.55 -9.98 4.18
CA VAL A 330 -5.52 -11.16 3.29
C VAL A 330 -4.92 -12.36 4.02
N PHE A 331 -3.94 -12.10 4.87
CA PHE A 331 -3.20 -13.14 5.58
C PHE A 331 -3.72 -13.36 7.01
N GLY A 332 -4.81 -12.69 7.38
CA GLY A 332 -5.34 -12.76 8.74
C GLY A 332 -4.31 -12.31 9.78
N ALA A 333 -4.50 -12.74 11.00
CA ALA A 333 -3.47 -12.64 12.03
C ALA A 333 -2.51 -13.82 11.85
N VAL A 334 -1.26 -13.53 11.51
CA VAL A 334 -0.19 -14.52 11.58
C VAL A 334 0.12 -14.75 13.06
N TYR A 335 0.09 -16.00 13.51
CA TYR A 335 0.34 -16.35 14.91
C TYR A 335 1.81 -16.68 15.15
N SER A 336 2.34 -16.21 16.27
CA SER A 336 3.53 -16.77 16.90
C SER A 336 3.14 -17.49 18.18
N GLU A 337 3.92 -18.47 18.56
CA GLU A 337 3.80 -19.10 19.86
C GLU A 337 4.73 -18.40 20.85
N VAL A 338 4.16 -17.87 21.92
CA VAL A 338 4.90 -17.27 23.03
C VAL A 338 4.53 -18.04 24.29
N ASP A 339 5.51 -18.67 24.91
CA ASP A 339 5.33 -19.51 26.12
C ASP A 339 4.21 -20.57 25.96
N GLY A 340 4.15 -21.21 24.80
CA GLY A 340 3.14 -22.23 24.49
C GLY A 340 1.74 -21.68 24.23
N THR A 341 1.58 -20.36 24.13
CA THR A 341 0.31 -19.68 23.85
C THR A 341 0.37 -19.01 22.48
N PRO A 342 -0.55 -19.30 21.56
CA PRO A 342 -0.60 -18.63 20.28
C PRO A 342 -1.02 -17.17 20.46
N HIS A 343 -0.19 -16.25 19.98
CA HIS A 343 -0.46 -14.81 19.93
C HIS A 343 -0.49 -14.33 18.48
N PRO A 344 -1.48 -13.53 18.08
CA PRO A 344 -1.47 -12.91 16.77
C PRO A 344 -0.22 -12.05 16.60
N LEU A 345 0.62 -12.34 15.62
CA LEU A 345 1.81 -11.54 15.33
C LEU A 345 1.49 -10.10 15.01
N VAL A 346 0.31 -9.86 14.46
CA VAL A 346 -0.21 -8.50 14.21
C VAL A 346 -0.43 -7.73 15.50
N ASP A 347 -0.97 -8.38 16.55
CA ASP A 347 -1.19 -7.75 17.85
C ASP A 347 0.12 -7.58 18.64
N THR A 348 1.06 -8.51 18.46
CA THR A 348 2.42 -8.40 19.02
C THR A 348 3.35 -7.53 18.19
N ALA A 349 2.83 -6.94 17.09
CA ALA A 349 3.61 -6.20 16.10
C ALA A 349 4.74 -7.00 15.45
N GLY A 350 4.72 -8.31 15.53
CA GLY A 350 5.75 -9.18 14.96
C GLY A 350 5.67 -9.28 13.44
N TYR A 351 4.46 -9.21 12.87
CA TYR A 351 4.23 -9.16 11.43
C TYR A 351 3.53 -7.85 11.06
N ALA A 352 4.30 -6.83 10.76
CA ALA A 352 3.80 -5.48 10.58
C ALA A 352 4.20 -4.80 9.24
N PRO A 353 4.27 -5.49 8.10
CA PRO A 353 4.61 -4.85 6.83
C PRO A 353 3.59 -3.79 6.41
N PHE A 354 2.35 -3.91 6.87
CA PHE A 354 1.24 -2.99 6.64
C PHE A 354 0.83 -2.21 7.89
N GLY A 355 1.69 -2.19 8.92
CA GLY A 355 1.34 -1.66 10.22
C GLY A 355 0.38 -2.57 10.99
N PHE A 356 -0.15 -2.06 12.10
CA PHE A 356 -1.00 -2.84 13.00
C PHE A 356 -2.08 -1.97 13.65
N GLY A 357 -3.06 -2.63 14.25
CA GLY A 357 -4.16 -1.99 14.95
C GLY A 357 -4.97 -1.05 14.06
N TYR A 358 -5.45 -0.01 14.66
CA TYR A 358 -6.30 1.00 14.03
C TYR A 358 -5.69 1.65 12.77
N ARG A 359 -4.36 1.79 12.72
CA ARG A 359 -3.63 2.42 11.60
C ARG A 359 -3.17 1.43 10.53
N ARG A 360 -3.53 0.16 10.63
CA ARG A 360 -3.21 -0.82 9.59
C ARG A 360 -3.63 -0.32 8.20
N CYS A 361 -2.81 -0.61 7.21
CA CYS A 361 -2.99 -0.15 5.84
C CYS A 361 -4.33 -0.62 5.26
N ALA A 362 -5.14 0.32 4.79
CA ALA A 362 -6.41 0.01 4.13
C ALA A 362 -6.24 -0.60 2.74
N GLY A 363 -5.08 -0.41 2.11
CA GLY A 363 -4.75 -0.92 0.78
C GLY A 363 -3.99 -2.25 0.78
N GLU A 364 -3.90 -2.95 1.91
CA GLU A 364 -3.13 -4.20 2.04
C GLU A 364 -3.49 -5.23 0.98
N GLN A 365 -4.78 -5.57 0.87
CA GLN A 365 -5.25 -6.59 -0.06
C GLN A 365 -4.95 -6.22 -1.52
N LEU A 366 -5.20 -4.96 -1.89
CA LEU A 366 -4.91 -4.47 -3.24
C LEU A 366 -3.40 -4.49 -3.54
N THR A 367 -2.57 -4.17 -2.54
CA THR A 367 -1.10 -4.20 -2.68
C THR A 367 -0.59 -5.62 -2.87
N ILE A 368 -1.14 -6.57 -2.12
CA ILE A 368 -0.80 -7.99 -2.26
C ILE A 368 -1.19 -8.50 -3.64
N GLU A 369 -2.40 -8.19 -4.09
CA GLU A 369 -2.86 -8.55 -5.44
C GLU A 369 -1.95 -7.94 -6.52
N PHE A 370 -1.59 -6.67 -6.38
CA PHE A 370 -0.68 -6.00 -7.30
C PHE A 370 0.67 -6.74 -7.43
N ILE A 371 1.26 -7.15 -6.31
CA ILE A 371 2.53 -7.91 -6.31
C ILE A 371 2.35 -9.32 -6.84
N LYS A 372 1.26 -10.03 -6.49
CA LYS A 372 0.98 -11.37 -7.05
C LYS A 372 0.89 -11.32 -8.57
N GLN A 373 0.17 -10.35 -9.13
CA GLN A 373 0.04 -10.20 -10.58
C GLN A 373 1.38 -9.82 -11.26
N MET A 374 2.23 -9.04 -10.59
CA MET A 374 3.60 -8.80 -11.05
C MET A 374 4.41 -10.10 -11.11
N LEU A 375 4.38 -10.91 -10.06
CA LEU A 375 5.12 -12.18 -9.99
C LEU A 375 4.64 -13.17 -11.05
N HIS A 376 3.34 -13.27 -11.28
CA HIS A 376 2.79 -14.05 -12.40
C HIS A 376 3.32 -13.57 -13.75
N LYS A 377 3.34 -12.26 -14.00
CA LYS A 377 3.86 -11.70 -15.24
C LYS A 377 5.36 -11.97 -15.40
N VAL A 378 6.13 -11.83 -14.34
CA VAL A 378 7.57 -12.16 -14.32
C VAL A 378 7.80 -13.62 -14.72
N TRP A 379 7.02 -14.53 -14.17
CA TRP A 379 7.11 -15.96 -14.49
C TRP A 379 6.67 -16.28 -15.93
N GLN A 380 5.52 -15.78 -16.35
CA GLN A 380 4.95 -16.04 -17.68
C GLN A 380 5.85 -15.58 -18.82
N ASP A 381 6.42 -14.38 -18.68
CA ASP A 381 7.28 -13.77 -19.70
C ASP A 381 8.76 -14.15 -19.51
N LYS A 382 9.09 -15.02 -18.55
CA LYS A 382 10.47 -15.41 -18.21
C LYS A 382 11.38 -14.19 -17.99
N ILE A 383 10.86 -13.21 -17.24
CA ILE A 383 11.58 -11.97 -16.96
C ILE A 383 12.77 -12.24 -16.05
N THR A 384 13.92 -11.72 -16.44
CA THR A 384 15.13 -11.70 -15.64
C THR A 384 15.51 -10.26 -15.37
N PHE A 385 15.54 -9.87 -14.08
CA PHE A 385 16.04 -8.58 -13.65
C PHE A 385 17.57 -8.61 -13.55
N ALA A 386 18.20 -7.50 -13.91
CA ALA A 386 19.65 -7.35 -13.84
C ALA A 386 20.02 -5.87 -13.65
N ASP A 387 21.20 -5.66 -13.09
CA ASP A 387 21.84 -4.34 -13.03
C ASP A 387 22.16 -3.86 -14.44
N LEU A 388 21.83 -2.62 -14.73
CA LEU A 388 22.11 -1.96 -16.03
C LEU A 388 23.55 -1.43 -16.11
N ASN A 389 24.32 -1.48 -15.02
CA ASN A 389 25.68 -0.96 -14.93
C ASN A 389 25.79 0.49 -15.43
N LEU A 390 24.86 1.33 -15.02
CA LEU A 390 24.84 2.75 -15.38
C LEU A 390 26.00 3.50 -14.70
N ASP A 391 26.69 4.36 -15.42
CA ASP A 391 27.75 5.22 -14.87
C ASP A 391 27.18 6.17 -13.77
N ALA A 392 25.96 6.62 -13.94
CA ALA A 392 25.23 7.46 -13.00
C ALA A 392 23.75 7.04 -12.96
N PRO A 393 23.36 6.19 -12.01
CA PRO A 393 21.95 5.79 -11.84
C PRO A 393 21.06 7.01 -11.56
N VAL A 394 19.90 7.02 -12.17
CA VAL A 394 18.88 8.05 -11.89
C VAL A 394 18.35 7.87 -10.47
N ARG A 395 18.27 8.93 -9.70
CA ARG A 395 17.67 8.90 -8.37
C ARG A 395 16.18 9.11 -8.49
N THR A 396 15.42 8.08 -8.16
CA THR A 396 13.96 8.07 -8.29
C THR A 396 13.30 8.06 -6.91
N PRO A 397 12.48 9.06 -6.58
CA PRO A 397 11.70 9.05 -5.36
C PRO A 397 10.54 8.06 -5.49
N VAL A 398 10.46 7.09 -4.57
CA VAL A 398 9.47 5.99 -4.59
C VAL A 398 8.53 6.01 -3.39
N GLY A 399 8.44 7.13 -2.73
CA GLY A 399 7.54 7.32 -1.59
C GLY A 399 8.18 8.19 -0.51
N PRO A 400 7.47 8.43 0.58
CA PRO A 400 7.95 9.29 1.66
C PRO A 400 9.30 8.79 2.21
N GLY A 401 10.32 9.61 2.05
CA GLY A 401 11.65 9.33 2.56
C GLY A 401 12.44 8.25 1.85
N THR A 402 11.97 7.74 0.73
CA THR A 402 12.67 6.70 -0.02
C THR A 402 13.08 7.23 -1.39
N VAL A 403 14.38 7.23 -1.64
CA VAL A 403 14.97 7.54 -2.95
C VAL A 403 15.84 6.37 -3.35
N LEU A 404 15.55 5.76 -4.47
CA LEU A 404 16.28 4.61 -4.99
C LEU A 404 17.19 5.04 -6.15
N ALA A 405 18.30 4.33 -6.30
CA ALA A 405 19.05 4.34 -7.54
C ALA A 405 18.27 3.51 -8.56
N ASP A 406 17.87 4.10 -9.68
CA ASP A 406 17.15 3.40 -10.75
C ASP A 406 18.15 2.79 -11.73
N ASP A 407 18.74 1.69 -11.30
CA ASP A 407 19.82 0.97 -11.95
C ASP A 407 19.47 -0.46 -12.35
N ILE A 408 18.23 -0.87 -12.10
CA ILE A 408 17.72 -2.19 -12.45
C ILE A 408 16.92 -2.10 -13.75
N GLY A 409 17.18 -3.01 -14.65
CA GLY A 409 16.37 -3.27 -15.84
C GLY A 409 15.95 -4.74 -15.92
N PHE A 410 15.33 -5.12 -17.02
CA PHE A 410 14.94 -6.51 -17.25
C PHE A 410 15.13 -6.94 -18.70
N THR A 411 15.23 -8.26 -18.87
CA THR A 411 15.15 -8.95 -20.16
C THR A 411 14.01 -9.96 -20.13
N LYS A 412 13.59 -10.45 -21.29
CA LYS A 412 12.62 -11.54 -21.45
C LYS A 412 13.28 -12.74 -22.09
N GLY A 413 12.89 -13.95 -21.66
CA GLY A 413 13.39 -15.21 -22.20
C GLY A 413 12.62 -15.72 -23.40
#